data_45070fae59c6a48deb0fbe68abcf6c40
#
_entry.id   45070fae59c6a48deb0fbe68abcf6c40
#
_cell.length_a   1.000
_cell.length_b   1.000
_cell.length_c   1.000
_cell.angle_alpha   90.00
_cell.angle_beta   90.00
_cell.angle_gamma   90.00
#
_symmetry.space_group_name_H-M   'P 1'
#
loop_
_entity.id
_entity.type
_entity.pdbx_description
1 polymer ?
#
loop_
_entity_poly.entity_id
_entity_poly.type
_entity_poly.pdbx_seq_one_letter_code
_entity_poly.pdbx_strand_id
1 'polypeptide(L)'
;LNPRLDAFLMIFDRVLECYENFLSMDKVIDFNDMINNAVNYVELNKYQSPYKCILVDEFQDISINRAKLIKMLNQQNPSYRLFCVGDDWQAIYRFAGSDISFMRKFESNFGFTETVKLDQTFRFNEKFEAVTTKFVSKNSTQIPKIIQAQEKSKQPQVILHRPEKKNDDIFIEVLKEISKRRSDSKNTILCLGRYNYLQDGLSWSIAIEEFKKFKI
;
A
#
# COMPACT_ATOMS: atom_id res chain seq x y z
N LEU A 1 -30.54 -6.65 -12.56
CA LEU A 1 -29.77 -7.66 -11.84
C LEU A 1 -28.75 -8.25 -12.82
N ASN A 2 -27.54 -8.47 -12.36
CA ASN A 2 -26.43 -9.00 -13.17
C ASN A 2 -26.32 -10.50 -12.94
N PRO A 3 -26.72 -11.39 -13.89
CA PRO A 3 -26.74 -12.84 -13.67
C PRO A 3 -25.38 -13.43 -13.25
N ARG A 4 -24.28 -12.79 -13.68
CA ARG A 4 -22.92 -13.20 -13.27
C ARG A 4 -22.64 -12.89 -11.81
N LEU A 5 -23.14 -11.76 -11.31
CA LEU A 5 -23.01 -11.40 -9.90
C LEU A 5 -23.85 -12.33 -9.03
N ASP A 6 -25.07 -12.64 -9.46
CA ASP A 6 -25.95 -13.54 -8.72
C ASP A 6 -25.35 -14.95 -8.63
N ALA A 7 -24.81 -15.48 -9.73
CA ALA A 7 -24.12 -16.78 -9.74
C ALA A 7 -22.86 -16.75 -8.86
N PHE A 8 -22.08 -15.66 -8.88
CA PHE A 8 -20.92 -15.51 -8.00
C PHE A 8 -21.33 -15.50 -6.53
N LEU A 9 -22.35 -14.73 -6.16
CA LEU A 9 -22.83 -14.65 -4.78
C LEU A 9 -23.33 -16.01 -4.26
N MET A 10 -24.04 -16.78 -5.10
CA MET A 10 -24.46 -18.14 -4.70
C MET A 10 -23.30 -19.06 -4.34
N ILE A 11 -22.20 -18.99 -5.08
CA ILE A 11 -20.98 -19.76 -4.78
C ILE A 11 -20.29 -19.20 -3.54
N PHE A 12 -20.16 -17.88 -3.50
CA PHE A 12 -19.47 -17.16 -2.41
C PHE A 12 -20.15 -17.43 -1.06
N ASP A 13 -21.48 -17.35 -0.99
CA ASP A 13 -22.25 -17.59 0.25
C ASP A 13 -22.00 -19.00 0.81
N ARG A 14 -21.90 -20.00 -0.07
CA ARG A 14 -21.58 -21.38 0.35
C ARG A 14 -20.17 -21.51 0.92
N VAL A 15 -19.21 -20.87 0.24
CA VAL A 15 -17.81 -20.89 0.71
C VAL A 15 -17.69 -20.14 2.03
N LEU A 16 -18.36 -19.00 2.17
CA LEU A 16 -18.38 -18.21 3.40
C LEU A 16 -18.98 -19.01 4.56
N GLU A 17 -20.14 -19.65 4.36
CA GLU A 17 -20.78 -20.51 5.36
C GLU A 17 -19.84 -21.63 5.84
N CYS A 18 -19.17 -22.31 4.91
CA CYS A 18 -18.17 -23.33 5.25
C CYS A 18 -17.00 -22.77 6.06
N TYR A 19 -16.52 -21.58 5.68
CA TYR A 19 -15.43 -20.90 6.37
C TYR A 19 -15.82 -20.48 7.78
N GLU A 20 -16.98 -19.87 7.96
CA GLU A 20 -17.49 -19.47 9.27
C GLU A 20 -17.73 -20.69 10.20
N ASN A 21 -18.25 -21.77 9.67
CA ASN A 21 -18.40 -23.03 10.40
C ASN A 21 -17.04 -23.59 10.84
N PHE A 22 -16.04 -23.57 9.97
CA PHE A 22 -14.68 -23.98 10.31
C PHE A 22 -14.09 -23.14 11.46
N LEU A 23 -14.18 -21.81 11.37
CA LEU A 23 -13.71 -20.91 12.44
C LEU A 23 -14.42 -21.21 13.78
N SER A 24 -15.74 -21.42 13.73
CA SER A 24 -16.54 -21.74 14.90
C SER A 24 -16.18 -23.08 15.54
N MET A 25 -15.97 -24.13 14.72
CA MET A 25 -15.59 -25.45 15.20
C MET A 25 -14.23 -25.46 15.88
N ASP A 26 -13.26 -24.77 15.29
CA ASP A 26 -11.89 -24.67 15.82
C ASP A 26 -11.75 -23.61 16.92
N LYS A 27 -12.82 -22.86 17.21
CA LYS A 27 -12.84 -21.75 18.20
C LYS A 27 -11.74 -20.72 17.92
N VAL A 28 -11.53 -20.40 16.66
CA VAL A 28 -10.59 -19.38 16.19
C VAL A 28 -11.34 -18.23 15.53
N ILE A 29 -10.67 -17.09 15.38
CA ILE A 29 -11.20 -15.90 14.72
C ILE A 29 -10.20 -15.44 13.67
N ASP A 30 -10.67 -14.81 12.60
CA ASP A 30 -9.81 -14.15 11.63
C ASP A 30 -9.51 -12.69 12.02
N PHE A 31 -8.70 -11.99 11.19
CA PHE A 31 -8.35 -10.59 11.44
C PHE A 31 -9.55 -9.64 11.37
N ASN A 32 -10.55 -9.95 10.54
CA ASN A 32 -11.76 -9.13 10.45
C ASN A 32 -12.63 -9.32 11.69
N ASP A 33 -12.79 -10.56 12.15
CA ASP A 33 -13.48 -10.87 13.40
C ASP A 33 -12.82 -10.19 14.59
N MET A 34 -11.49 -10.19 14.63
CA MET A 34 -10.75 -9.53 15.70
C MET A 34 -11.10 -8.04 15.77
N ILE A 35 -11.11 -7.35 14.63
CA ILE A 35 -11.46 -5.92 14.58
C ILE A 35 -12.93 -5.70 14.87
N ASN A 36 -13.84 -6.52 14.33
CA ASN A 36 -15.27 -6.44 14.58
C ASN A 36 -15.61 -6.66 16.06
N ASN A 37 -14.97 -7.64 16.69
CA ASN A 37 -15.13 -7.89 18.12
C ASN A 37 -14.60 -6.73 18.96
N ALA A 38 -13.46 -6.13 18.59
CA ALA A 38 -12.94 -4.95 19.26
C ALA A 38 -13.92 -3.77 19.17
N VAL A 39 -14.50 -3.52 17.98
CA VAL A 39 -15.55 -2.52 17.79
C VAL A 39 -16.73 -2.79 18.73
N ASN A 40 -17.23 -4.02 18.76
CA ASN A 40 -18.37 -4.41 19.62
C ASN A 40 -18.07 -4.22 21.11
N TYR A 41 -16.87 -4.56 21.59
CA TYR A 41 -16.48 -4.35 22.98
C TYR A 41 -16.45 -2.87 23.37
N VAL A 42 -15.96 -2.02 22.49
CA VAL A 42 -15.96 -0.56 22.71
C VAL A 42 -17.40 -0.01 22.69
N GLU A 43 -18.22 -0.43 21.71
CA GLU A 43 -19.61 0.01 21.54
C GLU A 43 -20.51 -0.37 22.75
N LEU A 44 -20.27 -1.56 23.28
CA LEU A 44 -21.00 -2.06 24.49
C LEU A 44 -20.37 -1.56 25.79
N ASN A 45 -19.44 -0.63 25.78
CA ASN A 45 -18.71 -0.12 26.94
C ASN A 45 -18.02 -1.22 27.77
N LYS A 46 -17.71 -2.37 27.18
CA LYS A 46 -16.97 -3.45 27.83
C LYS A 46 -15.46 -3.20 27.85
N TYR A 47 -15.00 -2.24 27.07
CA TYR A 47 -13.62 -1.79 27.03
C TYR A 47 -13.56 -0.27 27.15
N GLN A 48 -12.72 0.20 28.05
CA GLN A 48 -12.35 1.61 28.19
C GLN A 48 -10.88 1.77 27.90
N SER A 49 -10.56 2.61 26.93
CA SER A 49 -9.16 2.83 26.54
C SER A 49 -8.40 3.57 27.65
N PRO A 50 -7.28 3.03 28.15
CA PRO A 50 -6.43 3.73 29.12
C PRO A 50 -5.55 4.79 28.46
N TYR A 51 -5.50 4.83 27.16
CA TYR A 51 -4.60 5.71 26.38
C TYR A 51 -5.25 7.09 26.21
N LYS A 52 -4.41 8.12 26.23
CA LYS A 52 -4.82 9.51 25.97
C LYS A 52 -4.45 9.96 24.55
N CYS A 53 -3.66 9.20 23.86
CA CYS A 53 -3.22 9.50 22.50
C CYS A 53 -3.26 8.22 21.65
N ILE A 54 -3.80 8.35 20.44
CA ILE A 54 -3.85 7.31 19.43
C ILE A 54 -2.98 7.77 18.28
N LEU A 55 -1.95 6.99 17.95
CA LEU A 55 -1.05 7.25 16.82
C LEU A 55 -1.33 6.19 15.75
N VAL A 56 -1.56 6.63 14.51
CA VAL A 56 -1.83 5.72 13.38
C VAL A 56 -0.88 6.05 12.25
N ASP A 57 -0.07 5.08 11.88
CA ASP A 57 0.81 5.15 10.72
C ASP A 57 0.16 4.51 9.50
N GLU A 58 0.61 4.87 8.29
CA GLU A 58 0.08 4.38 7.00
C GLU A 58 -1.45 4.51 6.90
N PHE A 59 -1.96 5.66 7.35
CA PHE A 59 -3.41 5.89 7.49
C PHE A 59 -4.19 5.78 6.17
N GLN A 60 -3.53 5.92 5.01
CA GLN A 60 -4.13 5.71 3.69
C GLN A 60 -4.64 4.28 3.47
N ASP A 61 -4.13 3.31 4.24
CA ASP A 61 -4.48 1.89 4.10
C ASP A 61 -5.54 1.44 5.12
N ILE A 62 -6.22 2.41 5.75
CA ILE A 62 -7.23 2.09 6.76
C ILE A 62 -8.49 1.50 6.13
N SER A 63 -9.02 0.41 6.73
CA SER A 63 -10.33 -0.14 6.39
C SER A 63 -11.46 0.55 7.16
N ILE A 64 -12.69 0.39 6.67
CA ILE A 64 -13.89 0.97 7.30
C ILE A 64 -14.00 0.56 8.78
N ASN A 65 -13.79 -0.72 9.10
CA ASN A 65 -13.93 -1.20 10.47
C ASN A 65 -12.83 -0.69 11.41
N ARG A 66 -11.59 -0.57 10.89
CA ARG A 66 -10.50 0.06 11.66
C ARG A 66 -10.75 1.54 11.91
N ALA A 67 -11.25 2.26 10.91
CA ALA A 67 -11.64 3.66 11.07
C ALA A 67 -12.77 3.82 12.09
N LYS A 68 -13.79 2.92 12.07
CA LYS A 68 -14.88 2.87 13.07
C LYS A 68 -14.30 2.67 14.47
N LEU A 69 -13.39 1.71 14.64
CA LEU A 69 -12.76 1.45 15.95
C LEU A 69 -12.02 2.69 16.48
N ILE A 70 -11.18 3.31 15.64
CA ILE A 70 -10.44 4.52 16.03
C ILE A 70 -11.40 5.65 16.42
N LYS A 71 -12.46 5.87 15.63
CA LYS A 71 -13.45 6.89 15.90
C LYS A 71 -14.13 6.66 17.26
N MET A 72 -14.52 5.45 17.57
CA MET A 72 -15.17 5.10 18.82
C MET A 72 -14.22 5.26 20.01
N LEU A 73 -12.97 4.81 19.89
CA LEU A 73 -11.95 5.02 20.92
C LEU A 73 -11.71 6.52 21.17
N ASN A 74 -11.64 7.30 20.11
CA ASN A 74 -11.46 8.76 20.22
C ASN A 74 -12.66 9.45 20.90
N GLN A 75 -13.86 8.91 20.77
CA GLN A 75 -15.08 9.44 21.37
C GLN A 75 -15.25 9.08 22.86
N GLN A 76 -14.55 8.06 23.36
CA GLN A 76 -14.66 7.66 24.77
C GLN A 76 -14.20 8.75 25.74
N ASN A 77 -13.30 9.64 25.32
CA ASN A 77 -12.79 10.70 26.17
C ASN A 77 -12.48 11.95 25.33
N PRO A 78 -13.12 13.10 25.63
CA PRO A 78 -12.88 14.35 24.90
C PRO A 78 -11.42 14.87 24.94
N SER A 79 -10.62 14.39 25.88
CA SER A 79 -9.21 14.74 26.00
C SER A 79 -8.27 13.90 25.15
N TYR A 80 -8.77 12.91 24.40
CA TYR A 80 -7.97 12.09 23.52
C TYR A 80 -7.38 12.92 22.36
N ARG A 81 -6.17 12.54 21.98
CA ARG A 81 -5.49 13.10 20.82
C ARG A 81 -5.36 12.00 19.79
N LEU A 82 -5.83 12.27 18.57
CA LEU A 82 -5.64 11.41 17.42
C LEU A 82 -4.57 12.05 16.52
N PHE A 83 -3.53 11.30 16.21
CA PHE A 83 -2.46 11.70 15.29
C PHE A 83 -2.30 10.63 14.23
N CYS A 84 -2.54 10.99 12.96
CA CYS A 84 -2.47 10.08 11.84
C CYS A 84 -1.42 10.56 10.84
N VAL A 85 -0.60 9.64 10.36
CA VAL A 85 0.37 9.86 9.30
C VAL A 85 0.03 8.98 8.12
N GLY A 86 0.13 9.50 6.92
CA GLY A 86 -0.15 8.73 5.71
C GLY A 86 0.15 9.51 4.44
N ASP A 87 0.19 8.80 3.33
CA ASP A 87 0.43 9.33 2.00
C ASP A 87 -0.58 8.75 1.02
N ASP A 88 -1.57 9.55 0.60
CA ASP A 88 -2.60 9.12 -0.34
C ASP A 88 -2.06 8.67 -1.71
N TRP A 89 -0.85 9.12 -2.09
CA TRP A 89 -0.17 8.66 -3.30
C TRP A 89 0.31 7.21 -3.18
N GLN A 90 0.42 6.68 -1.96
CA GLN A 90 0.81 5.30 -1.67
C GLN A 90 -0.38 4.37 -1.38
N ALA A 91 -1.62 4.85 -1.52
CA ALA A 91 -2.82 4.07 -1.30
C ALA A 91 -3.02 2.99 -2.39
N ILE A 92 -2.55 1.78 -2.14
CA ILE A 92 -2.58 0.66 -3.08
C ILE A 92 -3.42 -0.54 -2.60
N TYR A 93 -3.97 -0.50 -1.38
CA TYR A 93 -4.67 -1.62 -0.75
C TYR A 93 -6.21 -1.55 -0.85
N ARG A 94 -6.75 -0.82 -1.83
CA ARG A 94 -8.20 -0.76 -2.06
C ARG A 94 -8.83 -2.14 -2.26
N PHE A 95 -8.14 -3.05 -2.93
CA PHE A 95 -8.60 -4.42 -3.14
C PHE A 95 -8.69 -5.24 -1.84
N ALA A 96 -7.96 -4.84 -0.79
CA ALA A 96 -8.01 -5.43 0.54
C ALA A 96 -8.95 -4.68 1.51
N GLY A 97 -9.80 -3.79 0.97
CA GLY A 97 -10.82 -3.08 1.75
C GLY A 97 -10.39 -1.76 2.38
N SER A 98 -9.23 -1.21 2.01
CA SER A 98 -8.86 0.15 2.44
C SER A 98 -9.71 1.21 1.72
N ASP A 99 -10.04 2.29 2.45
CA ASP A 99 -10.82 3.40 1.92
C ASP A 99 -10.12 4.73 2.17
N ILE A 100 -9.54 5.27 1.11
CA ILE A 100 -8.83 6.55 1.13
C ILE A 100 -9.71 7.75 1.50
N SER A 101 -11.04 7.59 1.45
CA SER A 101 -11.96 8.66 1.79
C SER A 101 -11.81 9.13 3.24
N PHE A 102 -11.40 8.24 4.15
CA PHE A 102 -11.12 8.60 5.55
C PHE A 102 -9.97 9.59 5.68
N MET A 103 -8.92 9.44 4.87
CA MET A 103 -7.83 10.40 4.84
C MET A 103 -8.22 11.71 4.15
N ARG A 104 -8.90 11.63 3.01
CA ARG A 104 -9.29 12.82 2.23
C ARG A 104 -10.36 13.66 2.93
N LYS A 105 -11.22 13.04 3.72
CA LYS A 105 -12.28 13.69 4.49
C LYS A 105 -12.03 13.55 5.99
N PHE A 106 -10.78 13.71 6.40
CA PHE A 106 -10.37 13.43 7.78
C PHE A 106 -11.16 14.25 8.78
N GLU A 107 -11.25 15.57 8.59
CA GLU A 107 -11.97 16.47 9.48
C GLU A 107 -13.45 16.11 9.62
N SER A 108 -14.13 15.74 8.54
CA SER A 108 -15.54 15.33 8.59
C SER A 108 -15.74 13.99 9.30
N ASN A 109 -14.72 13.12 9.35
CA ASN A 109 -14.78 11.83 10.02
C ASN A 109 -14.38 11.87 11.49
N PHE A 110 -13.38 12.69 11.85
CA PHE A 110 -12.72 12.67 13.16
C PHE A 110 -12.82 14.00 13.91
N GLY A 111 -13.38 15.05 13.29
CA GLY A 111 -13.55 16.37 13.90
C GLY A 111 -12.43 17.34 13.56
N PHE A 112 -12.41 18.48 14.24
CA PHE A 112 -11.45 19.56 14.00
C PHE A 112 -10.02 19.03 13.94
N THR A 113 -9.29 19.43 12.90
CA THR A 113 -7.99 18.84 12.56
C THR A 113 -7.03 19.89 12.06
N GLU A 114 -5.80 19.83 12.55
CA GLU A 114 -4.66 20.52 11.94
C GLU A 114 -3.94 19.54 11.01
N THR A 115 -3.70 19.99 9.77
CA THR A 115 -3.02 19.18 8.76
C THR A 115 -1.67 19.79 8.42
N VAL A 116 -0.61 19.01 8.60
CA VAL A 116 0.77 19.39 8.22
C VAL A 116 1.19 18.53 7.03
N LYS A 117 1.79 19.17 6.02
CA LYS A 117 2.33 18.48 4.84
C LYS A 117 3.84 18.37 4.96
N LEU A 118 4.35 17.16 4.68
CA LEU A 118 5.78 16.93 4.49
C LEU A 118 6.07 17.04 3.00
N ASP A 119 6.82 18.04 2.62
CA ASP A 119 7.08 18.41 1.22
C ASP A 119 8.49 18.06 0.75
N GLN A 120 9.34 17.55 1.63
CA GLN A 120 10.72 17.19 1.30
C GLN A 120 10.94 15.69 1.27
N THR A 121 11.71 15.22 0.27
CA THR A 121 12.12 13.82 0.17
C THR A 121 13.64 13.69 0.03
N PHE A 122 14.17 12.66 0.72
CA PHE A 122 15.57 12.25 0.69
C PHE A 122 15.76 10.86 0.06
N ARG A 123 14.67 10.23 -0.40
CA ARG A 123 14.70 8.84 -0.93
C ARG A 123 15.19 8.77 -2.36
N PHE A 124 15.05 9.85 -3.11
CA PHE A 124 15.37 9.90 -4.52
C PHE A 124 15.67 11.35 -4.97
N ASN A 125 16.31 11.48 -6.11
CA ASN A 125 16.72 12.75 -6.65
C ASN A 125 15.63 13.48 -7.45
N GLU A 126 15.88 14.73 -7.80
CA GLU A 126 14.97 15.62 -8.51
C GLU A 126 14.48 15.08 -9.87
N LYS A 127 15.31 14.31 -10.58
CA LYS A 127 14.93 13.78 -11.91
C LYS A 127 13.90 12.66 -11.80
N PHE A 128 14.06 11.82 -10.78
CA PHE A 128 13.11 10.76 -10.49
C PHE A 128 11.82 11.34 -9.90
N GLU A 129 11.94 12.31 -9.00
CA GLU A 129 10.80 13.05 -8.44
C GLU A 129 9.92 13.65 -9.55
N ALA A 130 10.51 14.38 -10.50
CA ALA A 130 9.76 15.03 -11.58
C ALA A 130 8.96 14.04 -12.43
N VAL A 131 9.48 12.83 -12.70
CA VAL A 131 8.79 11.80 -13.47
C VAL A 131 7.67 11.17 -12.65
N THR A 132 7.93 10.81 -11.40
CA THR A 132 6.94 10.15 -10.54
C THR A 132 5.81 11.09 -10.17
N THR A 133 6.10 12.34 -9.83
CA THR A 133 5.10 13.38 -9.54
C THR A 133 4.20 13.62 -10.75
N LYS A 134 4.79 13.77 -11.95
CA LYS A 134 4.02 13.94 -13.19
C LYS A 134 3.12 12.75 -13.49
N PHE A 135 3.56 11.53 -13.17
CA PHE A 135 2.76 10.32 -13.36
C PHE A 135 1.60 10.29 -12.38
N VAL A 136 1.86 10.46 -11.09
CA VAL A 136 0.87 10.34 -10.02
C VAL A 136 -0.16 11.46 -10.09
N SER A 137 0.25 12.69 -10.38
CA SER A 137 -0.62 13.87 -10.48
C SER A 137 -1.64 13.81 -11.62
N LYS A 138 -1.57 12.82 -12.52
CA LYS A 138 -2.62 12.58 -13.51
C LYS A 138 -3.93 12.12 -12.88
N ASN A 139 -3.88 11.57 -11.69
CA ASN A 139 -5.08 11.22 -10.94
C ASN A 139 -5.59 12.46 -10.16
N SER A 140 -6.59 13.13 -10.71
CA SER A 140 -7.19 14.34 -10.13
C SER A 140 -7.88 14.12 -8.77
N THR A 141 -8.06 12.87 -8.35
CA THR A 141 -8.71 12.57 -7.07
C THR A 141 -7.74 12.55 -5.89
N GLN A 142 -6.45 12.62 -6.14
CA GLN A 142 -5.42 12.65 -5.09
C GLN A 142 -5.27 14.05 -4.47
N ILE A 143 -4.76 14.08 -3.25
CA ILE A 143 -4.48 15.33 -2.54
C ILE A 143 -3.30 16.04 -3.25
N PRO A 144 -3.49 17.27 -3.73
CA PRO A 144 -2.41 18.00 -4.37
C PRO A 144 -1.28 18.27 -3.37
N LYS A 145 -0.06 17.90 -3.74
CA LYS A 145 1.14 18.19 -2.96
C LYS A 145 2.32 18.45 -3.88
N ILE A 146 3.23 19.27 -3.39
CA ILE A 146 4.51 19.56 -4.05
C ILE A 146 5.55 18.81 -3.23
N ILE A 147 6.28 17.93 -3.88
CA ILE A 147 7.39 17.20 -3.24
C ILE A 147 8.68 17.81 -3.79
N GLN A 148 9.65 18.05 -2.92
CA GLN A 148 10.96 18.59 -3.27
C GLN A 148 12.02 17.57 -2.92
N ALA A 149 12.70 17.04 -3.93
CA ALA A 149 13.85 16.20 -3.71
C ALA A 149 15.07 17.04 -3.35
N GLN A 150 15.73 16.68 -2.27
CA GLN A 150 16.93 17.39 -1.79
C GLN A 150 18.18 17.00 -2.59
N GLU A 151 18.21 15.80 -3.13
CA GLU A 151 19.33 15.32 -3.95
C GLU A 151 19.18 15.83 -5.39
N LYS A 152 20.26 16.41 -5.92
CA LYS A 152 20.33 16.86 -7.31
C LYS A 152 21.13 15.85 -8.14
N SER A 153 20.63 15.52 -9.32
CA SER A 153 21.34 14.64 -10.26
C SER A 153 21.52 15.31 -11.61
N LYS A 154 22.71 15.11 -12.18
CA LYS A 154 23.05 15.62 -13.52
C LYS A 154 22.57 14.70 -14.65
N GLN A 155 22.25 13.45 -14.35
CA GLN A 155 21.89 12.44 -15.36
C GLN A 155 20.41 12.03 -15.26
N PRO A 156 19.77 11.69 -16.40
CA PRO A 156 18.43 11.13 -16.38
C PRO A 156 18.46 9.78 -15.64
N GLN A 157 17.46 9.58 -14.78
CA GLN A 157 17.35 8.40 -13.93
C GLN A 157 16.27 7.41 -14.41
N VAL A 158 15.57 7.75 -15.49
CA VAL A 158 14.50 6.90 -16.06
C VAL A 158 14.87 6.54 -17.48
N ILE A 159 14.98 5.24 -17.74
CA ILE A 159 15.27 4.68 -19.06
C ILE A 159 14.07 3.78 -19.42
N LEU A 160 13.51 4.03 -20.61
CA LEU A 160 12.44 3.20 -21.17
C LEU A 160 13.04 2.24 -22.18
N HIS A 161 12.98 0.96 -21.86
CA HIS A 161 13.30 -0.10 -22.81
C HIS A 161 12.02 -0.58 -23.49
N ARG A 162 12.00 -0.56 -24.82
CA ARG A 162 10.88 -1.08 -25.61
C ARG A 162 11.36 -2.34 -26.32
N PRO A 163 10.73 -3.50 -26.10
CA PRO A 163 11.10 -4.74 -26.79
C PRO A 163 10.84 -4.63 -28.28
N GLU A 164 11.82 -4.97 -29.08
CA GLU A 164 11.65 -5.11 -30.54
C GLU A 164 11.01 -6.47 -30.89
N LYS A 165 11.16 -7.46 -30.05
CA LYS A 165 10.59 -8.81 -30.19
C LYS A 165 9.92 -9.25 -28.90
N LYS A 166 8.94 -10.14 -29.05
CA LYS A 166 8.07 -10.64 -27.94
C LYS A 166 8.78 -11.58 -26.95
N ASN A 167 10.07 -11.83 -27.07
CA ASN A 167 10.80 -12.84 -26.30
C ASN A 167 11.78 -12.21 -25.28
N ASP A 168 11.70 -12.63 -24.16
CA ASP A 168 12.44 -13.00 -22.94
C ASP A 168 13.80 -12.37 -22.62
N ASP A 169 14.53 -11.81 -23.57
CA ASP A 169 15.91 -11.37 -23.34
C ASP A 169 16.06 -9.95 -22.80
N ILE A 170 14.97 -9.18 -22.75
CA ILE A 170 15.01 -7.76 -22.34
C ILE A 170 15.47 -7.60 -20.92
N PHE A 171 14.98 -8.46 -20.02
CA PHE A 171 15.36 -8.39 -18.62
C PHE A 171 16.86 -8.63 -18.45
N ILE A 172 17.41 -9.61 -19.16
CA ILE A 172 18.83 -9.93 -19.16
C ILE A 172 19.65 -8.80 -19.78
N GLU A 173 19.17 -8.19 -20.87
CA GLU A 173 19.82 -7.05 -21.49
C GLU A 173 19.87 -5.83 -20.55
N VAL A 174 18.75 -5.54 -19.89
CA VAL A 174 18.67 -4.46 -18.89
C VAL A 174 19.62 -4.72 -17.73
N LEU A 175 19.69 -5.96 -17.24
CA LEU A 175 20.63 -6.32 -16.17
C LEU A 175 22.09 -6.18 -16.61
N LYS A 176 22.42 -6.60 -17.83
CA LYS A 176 23.76 -6.41 -18.40
C LYS A 176 24.12 -4.94 -18.51
N GLU A 177 23.18 -4.11 -18.91
CA GLU A 177 23.40 -2.66 -18.99
C GLU A 177 23.57 -2.02 -17.62
N ILE A 178 22.74 -2.41 -16.63
CA ILE A 178 22.88 -1.97 -15.24
C ILE A 178 24.24 -2.38 -14.69
N SER A 179 24.66 -3.62 -14.90
CA SER A 179 25.94 -4.11 -14.40
C SER A 179 27.15 -3.36 -14.99
N LYS A 180 27.09 -2.96 -16.26
CA LYS A 180 28.13 -2.14 -16.90
C LYS A 180 28.23 -0.73 -16.31
N ARG A 181 27.13 -0.18 -15.84
CA ARG A 181 27.06 1.18 -15.24
C ARG A 181 27.43 1.20 -13.76
N ARG A 182 27.50 0.04 -13.12
CA ARG A 182 27.84 -0.05 -11.70
C ARG A 182 29.34 0.13 -11.47
N SER A 183 29.67 1.15 -10.70
CA SER A 183 31.03 1.38 -10.20
C SER A 183 31.25 0.80 -8.80
N ASP A 184 30.17 0.42 -8.09
CA ASP A 184 30.23 -0.05 -6.70
C ASP A 184 29.38 -1.32 -6.51
N SER A 185 29.97 -2.33 -5.85
CA SER A 185 29.37 -3.63 -5.58
C SER A 185 28.29 -3.62 -4.47
N LYS A 186 28.07 -2.49 -3.80
CA LYS A 186 27.13 -2.38 -2.68
C LYS A 186 25.71 -1.99 -3.07
N ASN A 187 25.43 -1.67 -4.33
CA ASN A 187 24.09 -1.27 -4.74
C ASN A 187 23.15 -2.47 -4.86
N THR A 188 21.95 -2.33 -4.36
CA THR A 188 20.87 -3.30 -4.52
C THR A 188 19.99 -2.95 -5.72
N ILE A 189 19.41 -3.97 -6.36
CA ILE A 189 18.46 -3.82 -7.46
C ILE A 189 17.11 -4.32 -6.98
N LEU A 190 16.09 -3.46 -7.08
CA LEU A 190 14.71 -3.82 -6.81
C LEU A 190 13.97 -4.04 -8.13
N CYS A 191 13.49 -5.26 -8.34
CA CYS A 191 12.64 -5.60 -9.48
C CYS A 191 11.17 -5.56 -9.04
N LEU A 192 10.35 -4.79 -9.78
CA LEU A 192 8.93 -4.64 -9.52
C LEU A 192 8.13 -5.24 -10.67
N GLY A 193 7.16 -6.08 -10.35
CA GLY A 193 6.20 -6.64 -11.30
C GLY A 193 4.76 -6.46 -10.79
N ARG A 194 3.81 -6.46 -11.71
CA ARG A 194 2.39 -6.35 -11.34
C ARG A 194 1.87 -7.60 -10.63
N TYR A 195 2.39 -8.78 -11.00
CA TYR A 195 2.02 -10.07 -10.44
C TYR A 195 3.25 -10.95 -10.25
N ASN A 196 3.26 -11.76 -9.21
CA ASN A 196 4.38 -12.66 -8.92
C ASN A 196 4.63 -13.66 -10.07
N TYR A 197 3.57 -14.19 -10.69
CA TYR A 197 3.71 -15.15 -11.80
C TYR A 197 4.30 -14.53 -13.08
N LEU A 198 4.28 -13.21 -13.25
CA LEU A 198 5.01 -12.54 -14.32
C LEU A 198 6.51 -12.54 -14.08
N GLN A 199 6.92 -12.75 -12.85
CA GLN A 199 8.31 -12.94 -12.45
C GLN A 199 8.73 -14.39 -12.68
N ASP A 200 7.82 -15.36 -12.54
CA ASP A 200 8.07 -16.79 -12.74
C ASP A 200 8.17 -17.15 -14.24
N GLY A 201 7.47 -16.44 -15.12
CA GLY A 201 7.50 -16.65 -16.56
C GLY A 201 8.80 -16.21 -17.26
N LEU A 202 9.57 -15.37 -16.60
CA LEU A 202 10.94 -15.01 -16.97
C LEU A 202 11.84 -15.77 -16.00
N SER A 203 12.12 -17.03 -16.32
CA SER A 203 13.00 -17.90 -15.59
C SER A 203 13.92 -17.16 -14.59
N TRP A 204 13.38 -16.84 -13.39
CA TRP A 204 14.18 -16.31 -12.28
C TRP A 204 15.43 -17.17 -12.03
N SER A 205 15.35 -18.47 -12.34
CA SER A 205 16.48 -19.40 -12.33
C SER A 205 17.60 -18.93 -13.27
N ILE A 206 17.30 -18.49 -14.49
CA ILE A 206 18.29 -17.97 -15.44
C ILE A 206 18.78 -16.59 -14.95
N ALA A 207 17.88 -15.74 -14.47
CA ALA A 207 18.26 -14.45 -13.94
C ALA A 207 19.18 -14.57 -12.72
N ILE A 208 18.89 -15.47 -11.79
CA ILE A 208 19.72 -15.74 -10.60
C ILE A 208 21.09 -16.29 -11.02
N GLU A 209 21.17 -17.19 -11.98
CA GLU A 209 22.47 -17.69 -12.48
C GLU A 209 23.27 -16.59 -13.18
N GLU A 210 22.63 -15.74 -13.98
CA GLU A 210 23.28 -14.58 -14.58
C GLU A 210 23.72 -13.57 -13.51
N PHE A 211 22.88 -13.30 -12.49
CA PHE A 211 23.25 -12.47 -11.35
C PHE A 211 24.49 -12.97 -10.61
N LYS A 212 24.60 -14.28 -10.38
CA LYS A 212 25.78 -14.90 -9.74
C LYS A 212 27.05 -14.70 -10.57
N LYS A 213 26.95 -14.74 -11.92
CA LYS A 213 28.08 -14.45 -12.83
C LYS A 213 28.56 -13.01 -12.71
N PHE A 214 27.68 -12.06 -12.40
CA PHE A 214 28.02 -10.64 -12.28
C PHE A 214 28.46 -10.22 -10.86
N LYS A 215 28.57 -11.16 -9.91
CA LYS A 215 28.91 -10.88 -8.49
C LYS A 215 28.03 -9.77 -7.89
N ILE A 216 26.72 -9.80 -8.18
CA ILE A 216 25.72 -8.90 -7.65
C ILE A 216 25.16 -9.46 -6.34
#